data_46c812a87d5306c6af54bffa77a1adea
#
_entry.id   46c812a87d5306c6af54bffa77a1adea
#
_cell.length_a   1.000
_cell.length_b   1.000
_cell.length_c   1.000
_cell.angle_alpha   90.00
_cell.angle_beta   90.00
_cell.angle_gamma   90.00
#
_symmetry.space_group_name_H-M   'P 1'
#
loop_
_entity.id
_entity.type
_entity.pdbx_description
1 polymer ?
#
loop_
_entity_poly.entity_id
_entity_poly.type
_entity_poly.pdbx_seq_one_letter_code
_entity_poly.pdbx_strand_id
1 'polypeptide(L)'
;MPGMPWHYPPGMLSVDAPPVDDDELDLRAYLTVLRHRWKLIALVAVVAVAAALGLSLRQDALYRAESELLIRQSDSATIIGNTPIINANDAARRLNNEVRFFESGAVRNAVAAVYDGPLDPESVHASVASDTSDIVNVHLTAADPDAAAELVNLYADTFLEVRRQQRTDELLAVGEEIQTKIDDLDARIVEIRQPLTDLEAQAAADPEDEALAAQRDDLAAQLAGQIAPLENQRTFYEGQIEDLELSADITRSSGAQVLTVAEAPDTPVSPKPVRDAAIALILGLVLGVGVAFLVDTLDERIRSVSDLEQVTGGLPTLALIPEVEKGHDDAFVAVRDDAKSVQAEAFRSLRTAVKFAALDRPIKVIQLTSPSQGEGKTTAVANLAVALAQGGDRVAVVCCDLRRPRLQERFGVELTPGLTDVLVGDASLVDALRRYDTNVLVLPAGSPPPNPSELLSSSKAAAVIKALAEEFDVVLIDSPPVLPVTDALVVSRVVDATIIMVDGRSTARKAVKRTLQLLAQVNAPVLGVALNGLPPGGQSGYGYGYGYGYGDSHGYEKKGRKPAYSDGST
;
A
#
# COMPACT_ATOMS: atom_id res chain seq x y z
N MET A 1 59.51 -19.99 33.40
CA MET A 1 59.48 -20.13 31.92
C MET A 1 58.25 -19.39 31.44
N PRO A 2 58.37 -18.40 30.56
CA PRO A 2 57.27 -17.53 30.14
C PRO A 2 56.41 -18.26 29.10
N GLY A 3 55.10 -17.97 29.18
CA GLY A 3 54.01 -18.58 28.43
C GLY A 3 54.10 -18.41 26.93
N MET A 4 53.80 -19.47 26.24
CA MET A 4 53.54 -19.43 24.77
C MET A 4 52.15 -18.87 24.49
N PRO A 5 52.01 -17.96 23.53
CA PRO A 5 50.71 -17.54 23.03
C PRO A 5 50.09 -18.67 22.22
N TRP A 6 48.81 -18.92 22.48
CA TRP A 6 47.99 -19.92 21.75
C TRP A 6 47.80 -19.44 20.29
N HIS A 7 48.58 -20.06 19.39
CA HIS A 7 48.31 -20.03 17.96
C HIS A 7 47.44 -21.23 17.59
N TYR A 8 46.30 -21.01 16.99
CA TYR A 8 45.59 -22.03 16.23
C TYR A 8 46.53 -22.53 15.14
N PRO A 9 46.64 -23.86 14.92
CA PRO A 9 47.43 -24.37 13.81
C PRO A 9 46.82 -23.87 12.51
N PRO A 10 47.61 -23.29 11.56
CA PRO A 10 47.12 -22.90 10.27
C PRO A 10 46.91 -24.19 9.45
N GLY A 11 45.66 -24.61 9.28
CA GLY A 11 45.36 -25.77 8.44
C GLY A 11 43.96 -26.39 8.57
N MET A 12 43.09 -25.88 9.46
CA MET A 12 41.75 -26.48 9.62
C MET A 12 40.55 -25.56 9.32
N LEU A 13 40.78 -24.45 8.66
CA LEU A 13 39.71 -23.56 8.15
C LEU A 13 39.95 -23.18 6.69
N SER A 14 40.09 -24.21 5.84
CA SER A 14 39.84 -24.05 4.40
C SER A 14 38.77 -25.06 3.98
N VAL A 15 37.61 -24.96 4.55
CA VAL A 15 36.41 -25.30 3.82
C VAL A 15 36.12 -24.05 2.98
N ASP A 16 36.45 -24.12 1.68
CA ASP A 16 35.96 -23.18 0.70
C ASP A 16 34.44 -23.10 0.90
N ALA A 17 33.98 -22.06 1.57
CA ALA A 17 32.60 -21.70 1.54
C ALA A 17 32.27 -21.44 0.06
N PRO A 18 31.24 -22.09 -0.49
CA PRO A 18 30.82 -21.77 -1.84
C PRO A 18 30.56 -20.26 -1.90
N PRO A 19 30.89 -19.57 -3.02
CA PRO A 19 30.59 -18.17 -3.17
C PRO A 19 29.10 -17.99 -2.86
N VAL A 20 28.81 -17.14 -1.91
CA VAL A 20 27.44 -16.68 -1.66
C VAL A 20 27.08 -15.90 -2.92
N ASP A 21 26.27 -16.47 -3.78
CA ASP A 21 25.62 -15.75 -4.88
C ASP A 21 24.72 -14.69 -4.23
N ASP A 22 25.22 -13.47 -4.16
CA ASP A 22 24.56 -12.30 -3.55
C ASP A 22 23.36 -11.78 -4.36
N ASP A 23 22.90 -12.48 -5.41
CA ASP A 23 21.86 -11.98 -6.33
C ASP A 23 20.64 -12.89 -6.53
N GLU A 24 20.49 -13.97 -5.81
CA GLU A 24 19.19 -14.66 -5.77
C GLU A 24 18.25 -13.95 -4.81
N LEU A 25 17.33 -13.16 -5.37
CA LEU A 25 16.19 -12.60 -4.65
C LEU A 25 15.46 -13.75 -3.93
N ASP A 26 15.73 -13.95 -2.65
CA ASP A 26 15.07 -15.01 -1.87
C ASP A 26 13.59 -14.63 -1.65
N LEU A 27 12.76 -14.99 -2.65
CA LEU A 27 11.31 -14.79 -2.62
C LEU A 27 10.65 -15.37 -1.36
N ARG A 28 11.28 -16.38 -0.74
CA ARG A 28 10.79 -16.98 0.50
C ARG A 28 10.94 -16.03 1.70
N ALA A 29 12.02 -15.26 1.73
CA ALA A 29 12.22 -14.24 2.78
C ALA A 29 11.14 -13.18 2.71
N TYR A 30 10.81 -12.67 1.51
CA TYR A 30 9.73 -11.69 1.31
C TYR A 30 8.35 -12.23 1.71
N LEU A 31 8.03 -13.47 1.37
CA LEU A 31 6.78 -14.12 1.77
C LEU A 31 6.69 -14.30 3.29
N THR A 32 7.81 -14.56 3.95
CA THR A 32 7.86 -14.71 5.40
C THR A 32 7.53 -13.40 6.12
N VAL A 33 8.05 -12.26 5.63
CA VAL A 33 7.73 -10.92 6.15
C VAL A 33 6.24 -10.63 5.99
N LEU A 34 5.68 -10.86 4.80
CA LEU A 34 4.25 -10.65 4.51
C LEU A 34 3.36 -11.49 5.44
N ARG A 35 3.70 -12.77 5.62
CA ARG A 35 2.94 -13.68 6.50
C ARG A 35 3.07 -13.31 7.98
N HIS A 36 4.23 -12.82 8.40
CA HIS A 36 4.45 -12.42 9.79
C HIS A 36 3.75 -11.10 10.14
N ARG A 37 3.74 -10.13 9.20
CA ARG A 37 3.22 -8.77 9.38
C ARG A 37 1.85 -8.55 8.75
N TRP A 38 1.11 -9.60 8.35
CA TRP A 38 -0.18 -9.49 7.66
C TRP A 38 -1.21 -8.66 8.43
N LYS A 39 -1.19 -8.72 9.79
CA LYS A 39 -2.09 -7.94 10.65
C LYS A 39 -1.83 -6.43 10.53
N LEU A 40 -0.56 -6.03 10.37
CA LEU A 40 -0.17 -4.64 10.17
C LEU A 40 -0.59 -4.16 8.78
N ILE A 41 -0.40 -4.99 7.75
CA ILE A 41 -0.84 -4.70 6.38
C ILE A 41 -2.36 -4.53 6.35
N ALA A 42 -3.09 -5.46 6.95
CA ALA A 42 -4.55 -5.40 7.03
C ALA A 42 -5.02 -4.14 7.80
N LEU A 43 -4.37 -3.78 8.91
CA LEU A 43 -4.70 -2.58 9.67
C LEU A 43 -4.54 -1.31 8.83
N VAL A 44 -3.42 -1.16 8.10
CA VAL A 44 -3.16 0.00 7.23
C VAL A 44 -4.21 0.07 6.12
N ALA A 45 -4.53 -1.06 5.49
CA ALA A 45 -5.55 -1.12 4.44
C ALA A 45 -6.95 -0.73 4.97
N VAL A 46 -7.34 -1.24 6.14
CA VAL A 46 -8.63 -0.90 6.78
C VAL A 46 -8.69 0.59 7.12
N VAL A 47 -7.62 1.16 7.67
CA VAL A 47 -7.56 2.60 7.98
C VAL A 47 -7.67 3.45 6.71
N ALA A 48 -6.98 3.05 5.62
CA ALA A 48 -7.06 3.75 4.33
C ALA A 48 -8.49 3.73 3.76
N VAL A 49 -9.15 2.57 3.77
CA VAL A 49 -10.55 2.42 3.31
C VAL A 49 -11.51 3.24 4.19
N ALA A 50 -11.36 3.17 5.52
CA ALA A 50 -12.20 3.94 6.44
C ALA A 50 -12.04 5.46 6.25
N ALA A 51 -10.82 5.93 6.02
CA ALA A 51 -10.55 7.33 5.72
C ALA A 51 -11.18 7.76 4.38
N ALA A 52 -11.03 6.95 3.32
CA ALA A 52 -11.61 7.23 2.01
C ALA A 52 -13.15 7.27 2.07
N LEU A 53 -13.77 6.28 2.73
CA LEU A 53 -15.22 6.27 2.93
C LEU A 53 -15.69 7.46 3.77
N GLY A 54 -14.97 7.80 4.84
CA GLY A 54 -15.30 8.96 5.67
C GLY A 54 -15.20 10.29 4.93
N LEU A 55 -14.25 10.43 4.02
CA LEU A 55 -14.13 11.60 3.14
C LEU A 55 -15.21 11.59 2.05
N SER A 56 -15.45 10.46 1.40
CA SER A 56 -16.45 10.30 0.34
C SER A 56 -17.87 10.58 0.87
N LEU A 57 -18.22 10.11 2.08
CA LEU A 57 -19.53 10.34 2.71
C LEU A 57 -19.73 11.78 3.22
N ARG A 58 -18.65 12.57 3.34
CA ARG A 58 -18.74 13.99 3.70
C ARG A 58 -18.85 14.93 2.50
N GLN A 59 -18.60 14.43 1.28
CA GLN A 59 -18.78 15.20 0.06
C GLN A 59 -20.26 15.31 -0.27
N ASP A 60 -20.68 16.51 -0.72
CA ASP A 60 -22.03 16.72 -1.20
C ASP A 60 -22.30 15.87 -2.44
N ALA A 61 -23.49 15.29 -2.50
CA ALA A 61 -23.92 14.52 -3.66
C ALA A 61 -24.09 15.46 -4.85
N LEU A 62 -23.45 15.13 -5.97
CA LEU A 62 -23.56 15.88 -7.21
C LEU A 62 -24.32 15.02 -8.23
N TYR A 63 -25.34 15.64 -8.83
CA TYR A 63 -26.22 15.02 -9.82
C TYR A 63 -25.93 15.64 -11.18
N ARG A 64 -26.00 14.82 -12.24
CA ARG A 64 -25.80 15.29 -13.60
C ARG A 64 -27.09 15.17 -14.38
N ALA A 65 -27.69 16.29 -14.74
CA ALA A 65 -28.78 16.38 -15.69
C ALA A 65 -28.22 16.43 -17.12
N GLU A 66 -28.83 15.73 -18.05
CA GLU A 66 -28.41 15.64 -19.46
C GLU A 66 -29.62 15.80 -20.38
N SER A 67 -29.48 16.60 -21.45
CA SER A 67 -30.43 16.75 -22.55
C SER A 67 -29.73 16.52 -23.87
N GLU A 68 -30.42 15.92 -24.82
CA GLU A 68 -29.88 15.65 -26.16
C GLU A 68 -30.58 16.56 -27.18
N LEU A 69 -29.78 17.28 -27.97
CA LEU A 69 -30.24 18.12 -29.04
C LEU A 69 -29.86 17.49 -30.38
N LEU A 70 -30.85 17.23 -31.23
CA LEU A 70 -30.63 16.87 -32.63
C LEU A 70 -30.52 18.14 -33.47
N ILE A 71 -29.35 18.40 -34.05
CA ILE A 71 -29.08 19.53 -34.91
C ILE A 71 -29.15 19.06 -36.37
N ARG A 72 -30.32 19.20 -36.98
CA ARG A 72 -30.45 18.90 -38.40
C ARG A 72 -29.78 19.99 -39.24
N GLN A 73 -28.90 19.55 -40.11
CA GLN A 73 -28.24 20.40 -41.08
C GLN A 73 -29.21 20.60 -42.26
N SER A 74 -29.88 21.75 -42.33
CA SER A 74 -30.51 22.16 -43.58
C SER A 74 -29.43 22.85 -44.43
N ASP A 75 -28.95 22.15 -45.45
CA ASP A 75 -28.01 22.73 -46.42
C ASP A 75 -28.69 23.84 -47.23
N SER A 76 -28.59 25.06 -46.76
CA SER A 76 -28.96 26.24 -47.56
C SER A 76 -28.18 26.32 -48.91
N ALA A 77 -27.03 25.63 -48.99
CA ALA A 77 -26.24 25.52 -50.21
C ALA A 77 -26.88 24.63 -51.30
N THR A 78 -27.79 23.72 -50.92
CA THR A 78 -28.50 22.86 -51.88
C THR A 78 -29.52 23.65 -52.71
N ILE A 79 -29.97 24.79 -52.19
CA ILE A 79 -30.98 25.68 -52.85
C ILE A 79 -30.34 26.52 -53.97
N ILE A 80 -29.01 26.76 -53.91
CA ILE A 80 -28.27 27.57 -54.92
C ILE A 80 -27.65 26.69 -56.03
N GLY A 81 -28.06 25.41 -56.15
CA GLY A 81 -27.66 24.57 -57.29
C GLY A 81 -26.23 24.01 -57.23
N ASN A 82 -25.53 24.17 -56.13
CA ASN A 82 -24.19 23.64 -55.95
C ASN A 82 -24.21 22.60 -54.80
N THR A 83 -24.26 21.30 -55.14
CA THR A 83 -24.16 20.20 -54.17
C THR A 83 -22.71 20.13 -53.66
N PRO A 84 -22.39 20.62 -52.44
CA PRO A 84 -21.07 20.42 -51.90
C PRO A 84 -20.92 18.95 -51.53
N ILE A 85 -19.83 18.34 -51.93
CA ILE A 85 -19.40 17.04 -51.40
C ILE A 85 -19.00 17.26 -49.93
N ILE A 86 -19.93 16.98 -49.02
CA ILE A 86 -19.67 17.13 -47.56
C ILE A 86 -18.78 16.00 -47.13
N ASN A 87 -17.52 16.31 -46.84
CA ASN A 87 -16.61 15.40 -46.19
C ASN A 87 -16.95 15.27 -44.69
N ALA A 88 -16.77 14.08 -44.09
CA ALA A 88 -17.02 13.84 -42.66
C ALA A 88 -16.31 14.87 -41.75
N ASN A 89 -15.14 15.35 -42.15
CA ASN A 89 -14.42 16.41 -41.42
C ASN A 89 -15.15 17.77 -41.41
N ASP A 90 -15.92 18.08 -42.43
CA ASP A 90 -16.69 19.33 -42.47
C ASP A 90 -17.94 19.24 -41.60
N ALA A 91 -18.56 18.06 -41.48
CA ALA A 91 -19.68 17.82 -40.59
C ALA A 91 -19.22 17.98 -39.12
N ALA A 92 -18.10 17.34 -38.72
CA ALA A 92 -17.54 17.46 -37.38
C ALA A 92 -17.16 18.93 -37.03
N ARG A 93 -16.60 19.70 -37.97
CA ARG A 93 -16.28 21.14 -37.77
C ARG A 93 -17.55 21.96 -37.54
N ARG A 94 -18.60 21.70 -38.28
CA ARG A 94 -19.90 22.42 -38.14
C ARG A 94 -20.51 22.13 -36.77
N LEU A 95 -20.55 20.90 -36.33
CA LEU A 95 -21.04 20.55 -35.00
C LEU A 95 -20.22 21.17 -33.87
N ASN A 96 -18.88 21.19 -33.99
CA ASN A 96 -18.03 21.89 -33.03
C ASN A 96 -18.30 23.42 -33.01
N ASN A 97 -18.67 24.01 -34.14
CA ASN A 97 -19.08 25.44 -34.19
C ASN A 97 -20.43 25.63 -33.48
N GLU A 98 -21.38 24.70 -33.63
CA GLU A 98 -22.64 24.74 -32.89
C GLU A 98 -22.46 24.62 -31.39
N VAL A 99 -21.53 23.73 -30.93
CA VAL A 99 -21.15 23.65 -29.51
C VAL A 99 -20.56 24.97 -29.01
N ARG A 100 -19.66 25.59 -29.80
CA ARG A 100 -19.11 26.91 -29.45
C ARG A 100 -20.18 28.00 -29.43
N PHE A 101 -21.13 27.94 -30.37
CA PHE A 101 -22.25 28.88 -30.37
C PHE A 101 -23.15 28.64 -29.14
N PHE A 102 -23.41 27.41 -28.79
CA PHE A 102 -24.11 27.05 -27.54
C PHE A 102 -23.48 27.71 -26.32
N GLU A 103 -22.17 27.66 -26.21
CA GLU A 103 -21.40 28.25 -25.09
C GLU A 103 -21.10 29.75 -25.29
N SER A 104 -21.69 30.40 -26.31
CA SER A 104 -21.45 31.81 -26.59
C SER A 104 -22.11 32.72 -25.56
N GLY A 105 -21.57 33.94 -25.44
CA GLY A 105 -22.18 34.97 -24.60
C GLY A 105 -23.61 35.37 -25.02
N ALA A 106 -23.96 35.19 -26.29
CA ALA A 106 -25.32 35.48 -26.77
C ALA A 106 -26.35 34.53 -26.13
N VAL A 107 -26.07 33.23 -26.14
CA VAL A 107 -26.96 32.24 -25.52
C VAL A 107 -26.96 32.39 -24.02
N ARG A 108 -25.77 32.50 -23.37
CA ARG A 108 -25.68 32.67 -21.93
C ARG A 108 -26.44 33.87 -21.39
N ASN A 109 -26.30 35.03 -22.06
CA ASN A 109 -27.01 36.25 -21.66
C ASN A 109 -28.53 36.10 -21.85
N ALA A 110 -28.97 35.41 -22.91
CA ALA A 110 -30.38 35.15 -23.13
C ALA A 110 -30.95 34.21 -22.04
N VAL A 111 -30.22 33.17 -21.65
CA VAL A 111 -30.60 32.26 -20.53
C VAL A 111 -30.62 33.05 -19.22
N ALA A 112 -29.56 33.83 -18.92
CA ALA A 112 -29.47 34.61 -17.70
C ALA A 112 -30.56 35.67 -17.56
N ALA A 113 -31.12 36.13 -18.67
CA ALA A 113 -32.25 37.08 -18.65
C ALA A 113 -33.59 36.46 -18.26
N VAL A 114 -33.74 35.13 -18.37
CA VAL A 114 -34.99 34.39 -18.12
C VAL A 114 -34.88 33.50 -16.90
N TYR A 115 -33.67 33.03 -16.57
CA TYR A 115 -33.42 32.12 -15.44
C TYR A 115 -33.34 32.89 -14.12
N ASP A 116 -34.20 32.53 -13.16
CA ASP A 116 -34.23 33.11 -11.79
C ASP A 116 -33.90 32.05 -10.73
N GLY A 117 -33.23 30.97 -11.12
CA GLY A 117 -32.88 29.85 -10.24
C GLY A 117 -31.51 30.02 -9.54
N PRO A 118 -31.16 29.08 -8.64
CA PRO A 118 -29.97 29.16 -7.79
C PRO A 118 -28.65 28.83 -8.49
N LEU A 119 -28.67 28.29 -9.71
CA LEU A 119 -27.51 27.82 -10.43
C LEU A 119 -26.97 28.86 -11.43
N ASP A 120 -25.65 28.84 -11.64
CA ASP A 120 -25.00 29.68 -12.62
C ASP A 120 -25.20 29.12 -14.04
N PRO A 121 -25.81 29.86 -14.98
CA PRO A 121 -25.91 29.44 -16.37
C PRO A 121 -24.56 29.11 -17.04
N GLU A 122 -23.44 29.66 -16.55
CA GLU A 122 -22.11 29.36 -17.08
C GLU A 122 -21.63 27.91 -16.76
N SER A 123 -22.29 27.24 -15.84
CA SER A 123 -21.97 25.83 -15.46
C SER A 123 -22.55 24.78 -16.42
N VAL A 124 -23.40 25.21 -17.39
CA VAL A 124 -23.94 24.31 -18.42
C VAL A 124 -22.90 24.12 -19.52
N HIS A 125 -22.64 22.87 -19.86
CA HIS A 125 -21.69 22.52 -20.93
C HIS A 125 -22.36 21.73 -22.03
N ALA A 126 -21.81 21.87 -23.23
CA ALA A 126 -22.24 21.11 -24.39
C ALA A 126 -21.08 20.27 -24.96
N SER A 127 -21.39 19.11 -25.48
CA SER A 127 -20.43 18.24 -26.15
C SER A 127 -21.09 17.46 -27.30
N VAL A 128 -20.32 17.15 -28.33
CA VAL A 128 -20.81 16.30 -29.42
C VAL A 128 -20.90 14.86 -28.93
N ALA A 129 -22.03 14.18 -29.16
CA ALA A 129 -22.22 12.81 -28.68
C ALA A 129 -21.25 11.81 -29.35
N SER A 130 -20.97 12.01 -30.65
CA SER A 130 -19.96 11.24 -31.41
C SER A 130 -19.60 11.98 -32.67
N ASP A 131 -18.39 11.79 -33.22
CA ASP A 131 -17.89 12.44 -34.44
C ASP A 131 -18.74 12.16 -35.69
N THR A 132 -19.66 11.21 -35.64
CA THR A 132 -20.55 10.80 -36.74
C THR A 132 -22.03 11.06 -36.45
N SER A 133 -22.36 11.74 -35.35
CA SER A 133 -23.71 11.96 -34.87
C SER A 133 -24.05 13.46 -34.95
N ASP A 134 -25.27 13.77 -35.41
CA ASP A 134 -25.81 15.13 -35.38
C ASP A 134 -26.40 15.51 -34.00
N ILE A 135 -25.99 14.80 -32.94
CA ILE A 135 -26.49 15.00 -31.59
C ILE A 135 -25.46 15.77 -30.76
N VAL A 136 -25.92 16.81 -30.08
CA VAL A 136 -25.20 17.55 -29.06
C VAL A 136 -25.78 17.25 -27.69
N ASN A 137 -24.94 16.79 -26.79
CA ASN A 137 -25.31 16.53 -25.40
C ASN A 137 -25.07 17.82 -24.58
N VAL A 138 -26.10 18.25 -23.90
CA VAL A 138 -26.07 19.36 -22.96
C VAL A 138 -26.13 18.81 -21.55
N HIS A 139 -25.22 19.18 -20.69
CA HIS A 139 -25.20 18.66 -19.33
C HIS A 139 -24.78 19.71 -18.30
N LEU A 140 -25.28 19.51 -17.08
CA LEU A 140 -24.91 20.26 -15.89
C LEU A 140 -24.75 19.31 -14.71
N THR A 141 -23.74 19.56 -13.85
CA THR A 141 -23.56 18.82 -12.61
C THR A 141 -23.75 19.77 -11.42
N ALA A 142 -24.75 19.51 -10.59
CA ALA A 142 -25.09 20.33 -9.44
C ALA A 142 -25.54 19.47 -8.24
N ALA A 143 -25.66 20.11 -7.08
CA ALA A 143 -26.13 19.43 -5.87
C ALA A 143 -27.66 19.23 -5.86
N ASP A 144 -28.40 20.09 -6.54
CA ASP A 144 -29.83 20.01 -6.70
C ASP A 144 -30.19 19.40 -8.06
N PRO A 145 -30.75 18.18 -8.12
CA PRO A 145 -31.08 17.51 -9.37
C PRO A 145 -32.21 18.17 -10.14
N ASP A 146 -33.22 18.71 -9.44
CA ASP A 146 -34.35 19.36 -10.07
C ASP A 146 -33.95 20.68 -10.73
N ALA A 147 -33.20 21.52 -10.01
CA ALA A 147 -32.67 22.78 -10.54
C ALA A 147 -31.68 22.52 -11.71
N ALA A 148 -30.90 21.44 -11.67
CA ALA A 148 -30.01 21.08 -12.76
C ALA A 148 -30.79 20.69 -14.03
N ALA A 149 -31.85 19.90 -13.91
CA ALA A 149 -32.69 19.52 -15.03
C ALA A 149 -33.44 20.72 -15.61
N GLU A 150 -33.99 21.58 -14.76
CA GLU A 150 -34.68 22.80 -15.16
C GLU A 150 -33.75 23.74 -15.97
N LEU A 151 -32.53 24.01 -15.45
CA LEU A 151 -31.57 24.89 -16.14
C LEU A 151 -31.08 24.27 -17.46
N VAL A 152 -30.81 22.97 -17.51
CA VAL A 152 -30.39 22.30 -18.76
C VAL A 152 -31.48 22.38 -19.83
N ASN A 153 -32.76 22.16 -19.46
CA ASN A 153 -33.89 22.26 -20.38
C ASN A 153 -34.09 23.71 -20.86
N LEU A 154 -34.09 24.67 -19.93
CA LEU A 154 -34.22 26.09 -20.27
C LEU A 154 -33.08 26.55 -21.20
N TYR A 155 -31.86 26.05 -20.94
CA TYR A 155 -30.71 26.39 -21.78
C TYR A 155 -30.84 25.81 -23.19
N ALA A 156 -31.31 24.56 -23.29
CA ALA A 156 -31.57 23.90 -24.56
C ALA A 156 -32.64 24.66 -25.39
N ASP A 157 -33.76 25.02 -24.77
CA ASP A 157 -34.86 25.74 -25.42
C ASP A 157 -34.42 27.15 -25.84
N THR A 158 -33.72 27.85 -24.94
CA THR A 158 -33.21 29.20 -25.25
C THR A 158 -32.16 29.17 -26.36
N PHE A 159 -31.28 28.17 -26.39
CA PHE A 159 -30.33 27.99 -27.49
C PHE A 159 -31.04 27.82 -28.83
N LEU A 160 -32.08 26.99 -28.88
CA LEU A 160 -32.85 26.76 -30.10
C LEU A 160 -33.52 28.03 -30.59
N GLU A 161 -34.06 28.86 -29.68
CA GLU A 161 -34.68 30.14 -30.00
C GLU A 161 -33.66 31.15 -30.54
N VAL A 162 -32.54 31.34 -29.82
CA VAL A 162 -31.45 32.26 -30.25
C VAL A 162 -30.88 31.86 -31.60
N ARG A 163 -30.68 30.53 -31.80
CA ARG A 163 -30.18 29.99 -33.06
C ARG A 163 -31.17 30.25 -34.21
N ARG A 164 -32.45 30.04 -33.95
CA ARG A 164 -33.52 30.28 -34.92
C ARG A 164 -33.57 31.76 -35.30
N GLN A 165 -33.51 32.63 -34.31
CA GLN A 165 -33.52 34.07 -34.51
C GLN A 165 -32.33 34.52 -35.38
N GLN A 166 -31.12 34.10 -35.01
CA GLN A 166 -29.91 34.45 -35.76
C GLN A 166 -29.99 34.01 -37.24
N ARG A 167 -30.45 32.76 -37.48
CA ARG A 167 -30.59 32.29 -38.86
C ARG A 167 -31.64 33.05 -39.67
N THR A 168 -32.74 33.43 -39.02
CA THR A 168 -33.76 34.24 -39.64
C THR A 168 -33.21 35.62 -40.01
N ASP A 169 -32.46 36.25 -39.10
CA ASP A 169 -31.83 37.55 -39.33
C ASP A 169 -30.78 37.49 -40.46
N GLU A 170 -30.00 36.41 -40.55
CA GLU A 170 -29.05 36.19 -41.65
C GLU A 170 -29.76 36.05 -43.01
N LEU A 171 -30.88 35.31 -43.07
CA LEU A 171 -31.67 35.15 -44.30
C LEU A 171 -32.32 36.48 -44.74
N LEU A 172 -32.86 37.25 -43.78
CA LEU A 172 -33.41 38.59 -44.05
C LEU A 172 -32.36 39.55 -44.56
N ALA A 173 -31.14 39.55 -43.97
CA ALA A 173 -30.06 40.41 -44.44
C ALA A 173 -29.63 40.08 -45.88
N VAL A 174 -29.59 38.81 -46.26
CA VAL A 174 -29.33 38.38 -47.65
C VAL A 174 -30.46 38.78 -48.55
N GLY A 175 -31.71 38.66 -48.08
CA GLY A 175 -32.90 39.14 -48.85
C GLY A 175 -32.84 40.63 -49.15
N GLU A 176 -32.49 41.45 -48.16
CA GLU A 176 -32.31 42.92 -48.35
C GLU A 176 -31.19 43.23 -49.36
N GLU A 177 -30.08 42.48 -49.33
CA GLU A 177 -29.01 42.70 -50.34
C GLU A 177 -29.48 42.34 -51.74
N ILE A 178 -30.22 41.24 -51.90
CA ILE A 178 -30.78 40.86 -53.21
C ILE A 178 -31.82 41.88 -53.67
N GLN A 179 -32.70 42.36 -52.78
CA GLN A 179 -33.68 43.42 -53.11
C GLN A 179 -32.97 44.68 -53.58
N THR A 180 -31.89 45.11 -52.95
CA THR A 180 -31.09 46.25 -53.40
C THR A 180 -30.53 46.07 -54.81
N LYS A 181 -30.15 44.84 -55.18
CA LYS A 181 -29.70 44.51 -56.54
C LYS A 181 -30.85 44.57 -57.54
N ILE A 182 -32.04 44.14 -57.18
CA ILE A 182 -33.26 44.30 -58.03
C ILE A 182 -33.56 45.75 -58.24
N ASP A 183 -33.57 46.57 -57.19
CA ASP A 183 -33.83 47.99 -57.25
C ASP A 183 -32.82 48.76 -58.18
N ASP A 184 -31.51 48.35 -58.09
CA ASP A 184 -30.47 48.89 -59.00
C ASP A 184 -30.72 48.54 -60.50
N LEU A 185 -31.12 47.25 -60.71
CA LEU A 185 -31.48 46.82 -62.07
C LEU A 185 -32.72 47.54 -62.62
N ASP A 186 -33.75 47.69 -61.77
CA ASP A 186 -34.95 48.46 -62.17
C ASP A 186 -34.61 49.94 -62.51
N ALA A 187 -33.77 50.57 -61.65
CA ALA A 187 -33.31 51.95 -61.96
C ALA A 187 -32.56 52.04 -63.32
N ARG A 188 -31.69 51.04 -63.60
CA ARG A 188 -30.95 50.95 -64.86
C ARG A 188 -31.88 50.70 -66.04
N ILE A 189 -32.86 49.83 -65.90
CA ILE A 189 -33.87 49.53 -66.92
C ILE A 189 -34.66 50.82 -67.23
N VAL A 190 -35.09 51.57 -66.21
CA VAL A 190 -35.79 52.86 -66.36
C VAL A 190 -34.90 53.90 -67.09
N GLU A 191 -33.63 53.99 -66.66
CA GLU A 191 -32.68 54.93 -67.31
C GLU A 191 -32.48 54.59 -68.79
N ILE A 192 -32.27 53.32 -69.14
CA ILE A 192 -32.11 52.86 -70.53
C ILE A 192 -33.40 53.05 -71.31
N ARG A 193 -34.59 52.89 -70.71
CA ARG A 193 -35.91 53.07 -71.38
C ARG A 193 -36.33 54.54 -71.54
N GLN A 194 -35.77 55.50 -70.75
CA GLN A 194 -36.14 56.88 -70.72
C GLN A 194 -36.12 57.52 -72.11
N PRO A 195 -35.07 57.35 -72.96
CA PRO A 195 -35.04 57.96 -74.32
C PRO A 195 -36.17 57.45 -75.22
N LEU A 196 -36.57 56.16 -75.02
CA LEU A 196 -37.71 55.61 -75.77
C LEU A 196 -39.02 56.21 -75.29
N THR A 197 -39.22 56.36 -73.96
CA THR A 197 -40.43 57.04 -73.42
C THR A 197 -40.56 58.47 -73.86
N ASP A 198 -39.43 59.20 -73.91
CA ASP A 198 -39.43 60.59 -74.44
C ASP A 198 -39.77 60.64 -75.91
N LEU A 199 -39.30 59.69 -76.71
CA LEU A 199 -39.61 59.61 -78.14
C LEU A 199 -41.06 59.16 -78.42
N GLU A 200 -41.57 58.24 -77.60
CA GLU A 200 -42.98 57.79 -77.59
C GLU A 200 -43.92 58.94 -77.27
N ALA A 201 -43.57 59.81 -76.31
CA ALA A 201 -44.33 61.03 -76.00
C ALA A 201 -44.35 62.07 -77.19
N GLN A 202 -43.19 62.17 -77.86
CA GLN A 202 -43.10 63.03 -79.09
C GLN A 202 -43.93 62.44 -80.24
N ALA A 203 -43.83 61.14 -80.49
CA ALA A 203 -44.61 60.46 -81.55
C ALA A 203 -46.12 60.50 -81.28
N ALA A 204 -46.53 60.47 -79.99
CA ALA A 204 -47.93 60.59 -79.57
C ALA A 204 -48.47 62.04 -79.78
N ALA A 205 -47.59 63.08 -79.78
CA ALA A 205 -47.94 64.44 -79.99
C ALA A 205 -48.10 64.77 -81.49
N ASP A 206 -47.41 64.04 -82.40
CA ASP A 206 -47.58 64.16 -83.86
C ASP A 206 -47.73 62.77 -84.52
N PRO A 207 -48.94 62.20 -84.53
CA PRO A 207 -49.17 60.81 -84.96
C PRO A 207 -49.04 60.63 -86.50
N GLU A 208 -48.98 61.71 -87.34
CA GLU A 208 -48.83 61.62 -88.78
C GLU A 208 -47.36 61.64 -89.28
N ASP A 209 -46.38 61.78 -88.35
CA ASP A 209 -44.94 61.75 -88.67
C ASP A 209 -44.43 60.31 -88.74
N GLU A 210 -44.43 59.71 -89.94
CA GLU A 210 -43.90 58.37 -90.21
C GLU A 210 -42.42 58.21 -89.87
N ALA A 211 -41.60 59.31 -89.97
CA ALA A 211 -40.18 59.27 -89.66
C ALA A 211 -39.93 59.14 -88.15
N LEU A 212 -40.78 59.81 -87.36
CA LEU A 212 -40.71 59.68 -85.87
C LEU A 212 -41.13 58.30 -85.37
N ALA A 213 -42.15 57.69 -86.03
CA ALA A 213 -42.59 56.36 -85.77
C ALA A 213 -41.49 55.31 -86.11
N ALA A 214 -40.81 55.46 -87.24
CA ALA A 214 -39.69 54.61 -87.66
C ALA A 214 -38.47 54.70 -86.68
N GLN A 215 -38.15 55.93 -86.19
CA GLN A 215 -37.10 56.15 -85.20
C GLN A 215 -37.45 55.52 -83.86
N ARG A 216 -38.71 55.60 -83.45
CA ARG A 216 -39.20 54.91 -82.22
C ARG A 216 -39.04 53.42 -82.33
N ASP A 217 -39.45 52.80 -83.46
CA ASP A 217 -39.37 51.37 -83.65
C ASP A 217 -37.92 50.87 -83.75
N ASP A 218 -37.01 51.59 -84.36
CA ASP A 218 -35.57 51.28 -84.43
C ASP A 218 -34.94 51.40 -83.06
N LEU A 219 -35.21 52.49 -82.29
CA LEU A 219 -34.73 52.70 -80.96
C LEU A 219 -35.29 51.62 -80.01
N ALA A 220 -36.58 51.26 -80.13
CA ALA A 220 -37.19 50.20 -79.35
C ALA A 220 -36.49 48.87 -79.57
N ALA A 221 -36.19 48.48 -80.82
CA ALA A 221 -35.46 47.24 -81.15
C ALA A 221 -34.02 47.24 -80.60
N GLN A 222 -33.33 48.39 -80.67
CA GLN A 222 -31.99 48.58 -80.16
C GLN A 222 -31.95 48.47 -78.63
N LEU A 223 -32.86 49.14 -77.92
CA LEU A 223 -32.95 49.11 -76.46
C LEU A 223 -33.43 47.73 -75.91
N ALA A 224 -34.31 47.03 -76.65
CA ALA A 224 -34.77 45.69 -76.28
C ALA A 224 -33.60 44.74 -76.10
N GLY A 225 -32.55 44.83 -76.95
CA GLY A 225 -31.32 44.02 -76.83
C GLY A 225 -30.51 44.35 -75.59
N GLN A 226 -30.62 45.56 -75.05
CA GLN A 226 -29.92 45.95 -73.79
C GLN A 226 -30.76 45.68 -72.54
N ILE A 227 -32.08 45.82 -72.64
CA ILE A 227 -33.02 45.64 -71.52
C ILE A 227 -33.22 44.12 -71.18
N ALA A 228 -33.40 43.26 -72.21
CA ALA A 228 -33.69 41.86 -72.01
C ALA A 228 -32.69 41.10 -71.08
N PRO A 229 -31.37 41.36 -71.20
CA PRO A 229 -30.41 40.72 -70.22
C PRO A 229 -30.62 41.20 -68.78
N LEU A 230 -30.96 42.48 -68.57
CA LEU A 230 -31.22 43.03 -67.23
C LEU A 230 -32.53 42.50 -66.64
N GLU A 231 -33.58 42.39 -67.47
CA GLU A 231 -34.87 41.79 -67.08
C GLU A 231 -34.69 40.32 -66.72
N ASN A 232 -33.90 39.58 -67.48
CA ASN A 232 -33.57 38.16 -67.12
C ASN A 232 -32.79 38.08 -65.78
N GLN A 233 -31.87 39.03 -65.59
CA GLN A 233 -31.11 39.09 -64.34
C GLN A 233 -32.00 39.43 -63.12
N ARG A 234 -32.93 40.37 -63.32
CA ARG A 234 -33.94 40.72 -62.32
C ARG A 234 -34.83 39.56 -61.98
N THR A 235 -35.39 38.84 -62.96
CA THR A 235 -36.22 37.67 -62.75
C THR A 235 -35.44 36.55 -62.01
N PHE A 236 -34.15 36.41 -62.31
CA PHE A 236 -33.28 35.49 -61.55
C PHE A 236 -33.18 35.87 -60.05
N TYR A 237 -33.00 37.15 -59.74
CA TYR A 237 -32.95 37.60 -58.35
C TYR A 237 -34.30 37.54 -57.65
N GLU A 238 -35.42 37.83 -58.38
CA GLU A 238 -36.79 37.63 -57.85
C GLU A 238 -37.02 36.16 -57.44
N GLY A 239 -36.60 35.16 -58.25
CA GLY A 239 -36.66 33.77 -57.92
C GLY A 239 -35.81 33.44 -56.71
N GLN A 240 -34.65 34.06 -56.51
CA GLN A 240 -33.83 33.87 -55.31
C GLN A 240 -34.52 34.39 -54.04
N ILE A 241 -35.30 35.49 -54.09
CA ILE A 241 -36.07 35.96 -52.94
C ILE A 241 -37.17 34.94 -52.54
N GLU A 242 -37.90 34.42 -53.53
CA GLU A 242 -38.93 33.38 -53.26
C GLU A 242 -38.31 32.12 -52.62
N ASP A 243 -37.15 31.70 -53.13
CA ASP A 243 -36.40 30.59 -52.56
C ASP A 243 -35.92 30.85 -51.11
N LEU A 244 -35.47 32.08 -50.82
CA LEU A 244 -35.09 32.52 -49.49
C LEU A 244 -36.26 32.57 -48.51
N GLU A 245 -37.44 33.09 -48.93
CA GLU A 245 -38.64 33.12 -48.11
C GLU A 245 -39.12 31.70 -47.78
N LEU A 246 -39.11 30.79 -48.75
CA LEU A 246 -39.44 29.38 -48.52
C LEU A 246 -38.41 28.74 -47.57
N SER A 247 -37.13 29.06 -47.71
CA SER A 247 -36.08 28.56 -46.83
C SER A 247 -36.21 29.10 -45.42
N ALA A 248 -36.62 30.34 -45.23
CA ALA A 248 -36.89 30.91 -43.91
C ALA A 248 -38.07 30.21 -43.22
N ASP A 249 -39.12 29.86 -43.96
CA ASP A 249 -40.25 29.10 -43.40
C ASP A 249 -39.89 27.66 -43.03
N ILE A 250 -39.08 26.99 -43.86
CA ILE A 250 -38.54 25.66 -43.54
C ILE A 250 -37.63 25.74 -42.31
N THR A 251 -36.78 26.76 -42.20
CA THR A 251 -35.87 26.95 -41.07
C THR A 251 -36.62 27.19 -39.77
N ARG A 252 -37.75 27.86 -39.79
CA ARG A 252 -38.65 28.03 -38.63
C ARG A 252 -39.22 26.71 -38.13
N SER A 253 -39.38 25.70 -38.99
CA SER A 253 -40.07 24.45 -38.67
C SER A 253 -39.15 23.24 -38.41
N SER A 254 -37.87 23.23 -38.81
CA SER A 254 -37.11 21.99 -38.87
C SER A 254 -35.61 22.05 -38.54
N GLY A 255 -35.08 23.17 -38.06
CA GLY A 255 -33.62 23.39 -37.98
C GLY A 255 -32.89 22.68 -36.83
N ALA A 256 -33.50 22.45 -35.68
CA ALA A 256 -32.98 21.71 -34.53
C ALA A 256 -34.13 21.39 -33.56
N GLN A 257 -34.03 20.32 -32.82
CA GLN A 257 -35.06 19.92 -31.85
C GLN A 257 -34.43 19.25 -30.63
N VAL A 258 -35.09 19.38 -29.49
CA VAL A 258 -34.75 18.57 -28.30
C VAL A 258 -35.17 17.12 -28.57
N LEU A 259 -34.22 16.21 -28.52
CA LEU A 259 -34.44 14.76 -28.69
C LEU A 259 -34.85 14.15 -27.37
N THR A 260 -34.09 14.49 -26.32
CA THR A 260 -34.32 13.99 -24.96
C THR A 260 -34.33 15.18 -24.01
N VAL A 261 -35.42 15.33 -23.26
CA VAL A 261 -35.55 16.35 -22.21
C VAL A 261 -34.79 15.85 -20.98
N ALA A 262 -34.05 16.73 -20.31
CA ALA A 262 -33.35 16.38 -19.08
C ALA A 262 -34.38 16.09 -17.97
N GLU A 263 -34.26 14.93 -17.36
CA GLU A 263 -34.99 14.54 -16.16
C GLU A 263 -34.06 14.67 -14.93
N ALA A 264 -34.64 14.94 -13.76
CA ALA A 264 -33.90 14.97 -12.53
C ALA A 264 -33.31 13.58 -12.22
N PRO A 265 -31.99 13.40 -12.15
CA PRO A 265 -31.40 12.08 -11.93
C PRO A 265 -31.59 11.58 -10.50
N ASP A 266 -32.03 10.32 -10.35
CA ASP A 266 -32.21 9.68 -9.03
C ASP A 266 -30.90 9.30 -8.34
N THR A 267 -29.79 9.20 -9.08
CA THR A 267 -28.51 8.73 -8.55
C THR A 267 -27.39 9.76 -8.77
N PRO A 268 -26.61 10.05 -7.74
CA PRO A 268 -25.51 11.01 -7.87
C PRO A 268 -24.36 10.42 -8.71
N VAL A 269 -23.71 11.27 -9.49
CA VAL A 269 -22.51 10.92 -10.26
C VAL A 269 -21.23 11.02 -9.42
N SER A 270 -21.27 11.74 -8.31
CA SER A 270 -20.19 11.91 -7.33
C SER A 270 -20.81 12.17 -5.94
N PRO A 271 -20.19 11.66 -4.86
CA PRO A 271 -19.07 10.74 -4.78
C PRO A 271 -19.42 9.31 -5.23
N LYS A 272 -18.38 8.51 -5.58
CA LYS A 272 -18.53 7.08 -5.89
C LYS A 272 -17.88 6.24 -4.78
N PRO A 273 -18.52 6.03 -3.63
CA PRO A 273 -17.88 5.46 -2.44
C PRO A 273 -17.28 4.06 -2.67
N VAL A 274 -17.91 3.24 -3.52
CA VAL A 274 -17.39 1.90 -3.86
C VAL A 274 -16.08 1.99 -4.65
N ARG A 275 -16.02 2.87 -5.65
CA ARG A 275 -14.80 3.10 -6.44
C ARG A 275 -13.68 3.67 -5.56
N ASP A 276 -14.01 4.65 -4.74
CA ASP A 276 -13.04 5.35 -3.88
C ASP A 276 -12.50 4.39 -2.81
N ALA A 277 -13.35 3.52 -2.23
CA ALA A 277 -12.95 2.45 -1.33
C ALA A 277 -12.06 1.40 -2.01
N ALA A 278 -12.35 1.02 -3.26
CA ALA A 278 -11.51 0.07 -4.00
C ALA A 278 -10.10 0.64 -4.28
N ILE A 279 -10.02 1.90 -4.70
CA ILE A 279 -8.74 2.59 -4.91
C ILE A 279 -7.97 2.68 -3.59
N ALA A 280 -8.65 3.08 -2.50
CA ALA A 280 -8.05 3.19 -1.18
C ALA A 280 -7.55 1.84 -0.65
N LEU A 281 -8.26 0.74 -0.94
CA LEU A 281 -7.83 -0.62 -0.59
C LEU A 281 -6.51 -0.98 -1.28
N ILE A 282 -6.41 -0.75 -2.58
CA ILE A 282 -5.19 -1.04 -3.35
C ILE A 282 -4.01 -0.21 -2.81
N LEU A 283 -4.20 1.09 -2.66
CA LEU A 283 -3.16 1.98 -2.13
C LEU A 283 -2.79 1.64 -0.68
N GLY A 284 -3.78 1.29 0.14
CA GLY A 284 -3.59 0.86 1.52
C GLY A 284 -2.81 -0.45 1.63
N LEU A 285 -3.04 -1.41 0.74
CA LEU A 285 -2.26 -2.65 0.67
C LEU A 285 -0.81 -2.38 0.26
N VAL A 286 -0.57 -1.58 -0.77
CA VAL A 286 0.78 -1.21 -1.21
C VAL A 286 1.55 -0.49 -0.10
N LEU A 287 0.92 0.50 0.54
CA LEU A 287 1.51 1.23 1.66
C LEU A 287 1.75 0.31 2.86
N GLY A 288 0.79 -0.58 3.17
CA GLY A 288 0.88 -1.56 4.24
C GLY A 288 2.05 -2.53 4.07
N VAL A 289 2.28 -3.00 2.84
CA VAL A 289 3.45 -3.81 2.49
C VAL A 289 4.74 -3.02 2.69
N GLY A 290 4.82 -1.79 2.20
CA GLY A 290 5.99 -0.93 2.41
C GLY A 290 6.31 -0.70 3.90
N VAL A 291 5.29 -0.40 4.71
CA VAL A 291 5.43 -0.24 6.16
C VAL A 291 5.85 -1.55 6.83
N ALA A 292 5.32 -2.71 6.39
CA ALA A 292 5.69 -4.01 6.93
C ALA A 292 7.18 -4.30 6.71
N PHE A 293 7.71 -4.05 5.52
CA PHE A 293 9.14 -4.17 5.22
C PHE A 293 9.98 -3.19 6.01
N LEU A 294 9.56 -1.95 6.12
CA LEU A 294 10.26 -0.94 6.92
C LEU A 294 10.38 -1.37 8.39
N VAL A 295 9.29 -1.82 9.00
CA VAL A 295 9.27 -2.30 10.38
C VAL A 295 10.11 -3.57 10.53
N ASP A 296 10.12 -4.46 9.55
CA ASP A 296 10.94 -5.68 9.60
C ASP A 296 12.44 -5.38 9.45
N THR A 297 12.82 -4.44 8.59
CA THR A 297 14.20 -3.97 8.44
C THR A 297 14.73 -3.27 9.70
N LEU A 298 13.85 -2.60 10.46
CA LEU A 298 14.19 -1.95 11.72
C LEU A 298 14.23 -2.92 12.91
N ASP A 299 13.77 -4.16 12.74
CA ASP A 299 13.76 -5.17 13.80
C ASP A 299 15.10 -5.91 13.85
N GLU A 300 16.00 -5.42 14.68
CA GLU A 300 17.37 -5.95 14.87
C GLU A 300 17.43 -7.20 15.78
N ARG A 301 16.31 -7.86 16.11
CA ARG A 301 16.28 -9.01 17.02
C ARG A 301 16.81 -10.28 16.35
N ILE A 302 17.41 -11.15 17.16
CA ILE A 302 17.84 -12.48 16.73
C ILE A 302 16.64 -13.43 16.80
N ARG A 303 16.17 -13.91 15.65
CA ARG A 303 15.00 -14.79 15.57
C ARG A 303 15.31 -16.18 15.04
N SER A 304 16.47 -16.37 14.47
CA SER A 304 16.87 -17.62 13.85
C SER A 304 18.31 -18.01 14.20
N VAL A 305 18.62 -19.27 13.96
CA VAL A 305 19.99 -19.78 14.11
C VAL A 305 20.92 -19.09 13.10
N SER A 306 20.46 -18.83 11.88
CA SER A 306 21.23 -18.14 10.85
C SER A 306 21.56 -16.69 11.26
N ASP A 307 20.62 -15.97 11.89
CA ASP A 307 20.89 -14.64 12.45
C ASP A 307 22.00 -14.71 13.52
N LEU A 308 21.93 -15.74 14.37
CA LEU A 308 22.90 -15.94 15.44
C LEU A 308 24.28 -16.25 14.87
N GLU A 309 24.39 -17.15 13.91
CA GLU A 309 25.64 -17.53 13.24
C GLU A 309 26.32 -16.35 12.55
N GLN A 310 25.55 -15.52 11.84
CA GLN A 310 26.08 -14.29 11.22
C GLN A 310 26.65 -13.31 12.24
N VAL A 311 25.95 -13.13 13.37
CA VAL A 311 26.37 -12.15 14.40
C VAL A 311 27.54 -12.65 15.21
N THR A 312 27.62 -13.96 15.47
CA THR A 312 28.66 -14.58 16.29
C THR A 312 29.94 -14.90 15.52
N GLY A 313 29.92 -14.80 14.18
CA GLY A 313 31.09 -15.13 13.36
C GLY A 313 31.44 -16.62 13.38
N GLY A 314 30.42 -17.50 13.49
CA GLY A 314 30.60 -18.95 13.43
C GLY A 314 30.80 -19.64 14.79
N LEU A 315 30.52 -18.97 15.90
CA LEU A 315 30.48 -19.68 17.21
C LEU A 315 29.38 -20.73 17.21
N PRO A 316 29.64 -21.93 17.78
CA PRO A 316 28.66 -22.99 17.78
C PRO A 316 27.40 -22.64 18.58
N THR A 317 26.23 -22.96 18.00
CA THR A 317 24.96 -22.93 18.72
C THR A 317 24.83 -24.25 19.51
N LEU A 318 24.96 -24.15 20.84
CA LEU A 318 25.01 -25.31 21.75
C LEU A 318 23.64 -25.93 22.00
N ALA A 319 22.58 -25.10 22.03
CA ALA A 319 21.20 -25.55 22.21
C ALA A 319 20.19 -24.51 21.69
N LEU A 320 19.02 -25.03 21.32
CA LEU A 320 17.81 -24.27 20.97
C LEU A 320 16.75 -24.57 22.02
N ILE A 321 16.45 -23.60 22.87
CA ILE A 321 15.57 -23.80 24.03
C ILE A 321 14.22 -23.13 23.73
N PRO A 322 13.13 -23.93 23.62
CA PRO A 322 11.80 -23.39 23.42
C PRO A 322 11.29 -22.58 24.61
N GLU A 323 10.35 -21.64 24.32
CA GLU A 323 9.68 -20.88 25.38
C GLU A 323 8.92 -21.83 26.32
N VAL A 324 9.05 -21.61 27.63
CA VAL A 324 8.27 -22.31 28.65
C VAL A 324 6.86 -21.73 28.66
N GLU A 325 5.84 -22.59 28.73
CA GLU A 325 4.46 -22.16 28.86
C GLU A 325 4.26 -21.30 30.11
N LYS A 326 3.46 -20.25 30.00
CA LYS A 326 3.18 -19.35 31.12
C LYS A 326 2.37 -20.07 32.21
N GLY A 327 2.74 -19.88 33.46
CA GLY A 327 2.02 -20.41 34.60
C GLY A 327 2.82 -21.30 35.53
N HIS A 328 4.11 -21.51 35.23
CA HIS A 328 5.00 -22.24 36.14
C HIS A 328 5.55 -21.33 37.24
N ASP A 329 5.75 -21.93 38.43
CA ASP A 329 6.36 -21.31 39.59
C ASP A 329 7.84 -20.92 39.31
N ASP A 330 8.37 -19.97 40.09
CA ASP A 330 9.79 -19.59 40.04
C ASP A 330 10.74 -20.72 40.35
N ALA A 331 10.32 -21.74 41.10
CA ALA A 331 11.08 -22.95 41.38
C ALA A 331 11.02 -24.03 40.29
N PHE A 332 10.31 -23.78 39.18
CA PHE A 332 10.16 -24.75 38.09
C PHE A 332 11.48 -25.02 37.35
N VAL A 333 11.88 -26.31 37.32
CA VAL A 333 13.04 -26.82 36.60
C VAL A 333 12.55 -27.90 35.62
N ALA A 334 12.46 -27.59 34.33
CA ALA A 334 11.85 -28.46 33.32
C ALA A 334 12.42 -29.89 33.30
N VAL A 335 13.72 -30.03 33.46
CA VAL A 335 14.40 -31.35 33.48
C VAL A 335 13.95 -32.22 34.64
N ARG A 336 13.54 -31.61 35.77
CA ARG A 336 13.03 -32.31 36.96
C ARG A 336 11.51 -32.48 36.91
N ASP A 337 10.79 -31.37 36.65
CA ASP A 337 9.35 -31.25 36.88
C ASP A 337 8.52 -31.72 35.69
N ASP A 338 9.08 -31.58 34.47
CA ASP A 338 8.50 -32.09 33.22
C ASP A 338 9.57 -32.73 32.32
N ALA A 339 10.07 -33.88 32.79
CA ALA A 339 11.21 -34.56 32.17
C ALA A 339 10.97 -35.00 30.72
N LYS A 340 9.72 -35.01 30.23
CA LYS A 340 9.36 -35.38 28.86
C LYS A 340 9.13 -34.16 27.96
N SER A 341 9.21 -32.93 28.49
CA SER A 341 9.01 -31.71 27.73
C SER A 341 10.11 -31.51 26.69
N VAL A 342 9.76 -30.74 25.65
CA VAL A 342 10.72 -30.30 24.62
C VAL A 342 11.84 -29.45 25.25
N GLN A 343 11.51 -28.69 26.29
CA GLN A 343 12.46 -27.89 27.08
C GLN A 343 13.47 -28.76 27.79
N ALA A 344 13.00 -29.83 28.47
CA ALA A 344 13.90 -30.79 29.15
C ALA A 344 14.88 -31.45 28.17
N GLU A 345 14.40 -31.77 26.95
CA GLU A 345 15.24 -32.35 25.91
C GLU A 345 16.27 -31.34 25.36
N ALA A 346 15.89 -30.08 25.25
CA ALA A 346 16.81 -29.01 24.86
C ALA A 346 17.97 -28.84 25.85
N PHE A 347 17.70 -28.96 27.16
CA PHE A 347 18.76 -28.93 28.18
C PHE A 347 19.61 -30.22 28.23
N ARG A 348 19.05 -31.40 27.89
CA ARG A 348 19.84 -32.61 27.68
C ARG A 348 20.76 -32.48 26.47
N SER A 349 20.28 -31.83 25.40
CA SER A 349 21.09 -31.50 24.23
C SER A 349 22.23 -30.54 24.61
N LEU A 350 21.95 -29.48 25.40
CA LEU A 350 22.97 -28.57 25.93
C LEU A 350 24.02 -29.31 26.74
N ARG A 351 23.60 -30.24 27.67
CA ARG A 351 24.52 -31.12 28.42
C ARG A 351 25.42 -31.90 27.46
N THR A 352 24.83 -32.49 26.42
CA THR A 352 25.57 -33.29 25.45
C THR A 352 26.61 -32.45 24.71
N ALA A 353 26.24 -31.24 24.27
CA ALA A 353 27.16 -30.31 23.62
C ALA A 353 28.33 -29.91 24.53
N VAL A 354 28.06 -29.62 25.81
CA VAL A 354 29.09 -29.30 26.82
C VAL A 354 30.01 -30.50 27.04
N LYS A 355 29.47 -31.71 27.20
CA LYS A 355 30.26 -32.93 27.36
C LYS A 355 31.13 -33.22 26.13
N PHE A 356 30.61 -33.01 24.94
CA PHE A 356 31.37 -33.17 23.69
C PHE A 356 32.57 -32.21 23.62
N ALA A 357 32.32 -30.93 23.96
CA ALA A 357 33.41 -29.95 24.02
C ALA A 357 34.46 -30.24 25.08
N ALA A 358 34.10 -30.96 26.15
CA ALA A 358 35.02 -31.39 27.20
C ALA A 358 35.89 -32.60 26.81
N LEU A 359 35.64 -33.26 25.66
CA LEU A 359 36.48 -34.35 25.16
C LEU A 359 37.87 -33.87 24.72
N ASP A 360 37.95 -32.69 24.10
CA ASP A 360 39.18 -32.14 23.55
C ASP A 360 40.03 -31.45 24.65
N ARG A 361 39.41 -30.95 25.72
CA ARG A 361 40.05 -30.27 26.84
C ARG A 361 39.24 -30.44 28.12
N PRO A 362 39.87 -30.55 29.30
CA PRO A 362 39.13 -30.62 30.55
C PRO A 362 38.36 -29.32 30.77
N ILE A 363 37.03 -29.39 30.81
CA ILE A 363 36.12 -28.31 31.16
C ILE A 363 35.39 -28.71 32.43
N LYS A 364 35.74 -28.06 33.53
CA LYS A 364 35.11 -28.28 34.82
C LYS A 364 34.28 -27.10 35.28
N VAL A 365 34.79 -25.89 35.08
CA VAL A 365 34.14 -24.65 35.53
C VAL A 365 33.49 -23.95 34.35
N ILE A 366 32.16 -23.84 34.35
CA ILE A 366 31.39 -23.33 33.25
C ILE A 366 30.55 -22.13 33.71
N GLN A 367 30.79 -20.96 33.11
CA GLN A 367 29.99 -19.77 33.36
C GLN A 367 28.85 -19.70 32.35
N LEU A 368 27.63 -19.39 32.84
CA LEU A 368 26.53 -18.93 32.00
C LEU A 368 26.33 -17.43 32.18
N THR A 369 26.37 -16.68 31.07
CA THR A 369 26.12 -15.23 31.04
C THR A 369 25.21 -14.88 29.88
N SER A 370 24.87 -13.58 29.69
CA SER A 370 24.05 -13.12 28.59
C SER A 370 24.34 -11.65 28.24
N PRO A 371 23.93 -11.14 27.07
CA PRO A 371 23.97 -9.72 26.77
C PRO A 371 23.21 -8.86 27.78
N SER A 372 21.94 -9.22 28.07
CA SER A 372 21.03 -8.42 28.87
C SER A 372 20.36 -9.22 30.00
N GLN A 373 19.62 -8.52 30.83
CA GLN A 373 18.86 -9.15 31.91
C GLN A 373 17.61 -9.87 31.36
N GLY A 374 17.20 -10.99 32.00
CA GLY A 374 15.95 -11.68 31.64
C GLY A 374 16.08 -12.69 30.49
N GLU A 375 17.30 -13.01 30.03
CA GLU A 375 17.53 -13.94 28.92
C GLU A 375 17.57 -15.42 29.31
N GLY A 376 17.22 -15.75 30.56
CA GLY A 376 17.05 -17.12 31.02
C GLY A 376 18.31 -17.79 31.59
N LYS A 377 19.37 -17.04 31.93
CA LYS A 377 20.64 -17.57 32.50
C LYS A 377 20.42 -18.51 33.70
N THR A 378 19.83 -17.98 34.78
CA THR A 378 19.59 -18.69 36.02
C THR A 378 18.73 -19.96 35.81
N THR A 379 17.71 -19.86 34.94
CA THR A 379 16.90 -21.01 34.55
C THR A 379 17.72 -22.04 33.77
N ALA A 380 18.61 -21.62 32.90
CA ALA A 380 19.48 -22.49 32.14
C ALA A 380 20.51 -23.17 33.05
N VAL A 381 21.09 -22.43 34.01
CA VAL A 381 22.01 -23.01 35.03
C VAL A 381 21.30 -24.10 35.82
N ALA A 382 20.09 -23.85 36.32
CA ALA A 382 19.35 -24.83 37.12
C ALA A 382 19.01 -26.10 36.32
N ASN A 383 18.51 -25.94 35.11
CA ASN A 383 18.18 -27.06 34.23
C ASN A 383 19.41 -27.86 33.79
N LEU A 384 20.51 -27.16 33.44
CA LEU A 384 21.76 -27.82 33.06
C LEU A 384 22.38 -28.58 34.24
N ALA A 385 22.31 -28.02 35.46
CA ALA A 385 22.78 -28.68 36.66
C ALA A 385 22.05 -30.01 36.89
N VAL A 386 20.72 -30.01 36.84
CA VAL A 386 19.91 -31.22 36.98
C VAL A 386 20.18 -32.23 35.85
N ALA A 387 20.31 -31.72 34.60
CA ALA A 387 20.61 -32.56 33.45
C ALA A 387 21.98 -33.28 33.58
N LEU A 388 23.02 -32.56 34.06
CA LEU A 388 24.36 -33.14 34.34
C LEU A 388 24.30 -34.16 35.47
N ALA A 389 23.62 -33.85 36.57
CA ALA A 389 23.45 -34.73 37.71
C ALA A 389 22.71 -36.03 37.36
N GLN A 390 21.68 -35.96 36.52
CA GLN A 390 21.00 -37.13 35.94
C GLN A 390 21.94 -37.97 35.05
N GLY A 391 22.98 -37.36 34.50
CA GLY A 391 24.04 -38.04 33.75
C GLY A 391 25.11 -38.68 34.63
N GLY A 392 25.01 -38.54 35.95
CA GLY A 392 25.92 -39.12 36.93
C GLY A 392 27.01 -38.19 37.45
N ASP A 393 27.08 -36.94 36.99
CA ASP A 393 28.07 -35.96 37.45
C ASP A 393 27.71 -35.41 38.83
N ARG A 394 28.72 -35.13 39.65
CA ARG A 394 28.60 -34.33 40.87
C ARG A 394 28.74 -32.88 40.48
N VAL A 395 27.70 -32.07 40.69
CA VAL A 395 27.58 -30.69 40.21
C VAL A 395 27.55 -29.70 41.38
N ALA A 396 28.43 -28.73 41.36
CA ALA A 396 28.32 -27.54 42.21
C ALA A 396 27.75 -26.40 41.39
N VAL A 397 26.75 -25.69 41.93
CA VAL A 397 26.17 -24.48 41.30
C VAL A 397 26.50 -23.26 42.16
N VAL A 398 27.11 -22.24 41.59
CA VAL A 398 27.57 -21.04 42.29
C VAL A 398 26.84 -19.79 41.77
N CYS A 399 26.21 -19.06 42.68
CA CYS A 399 25.62 -17.76 42.33
C CYS A 399 26.66 -16.64 42.38
N CYS A 400 27.10 -16.16 41.23
CA CYS A 400 27.94 -14.97 41.09
C CYS A 400 27.15 -13.71 40.64
N ASP A 401 25.84 -13.81 40.48
CA ASP A 401 24.98 -12.60 40.35
C ASP A 401 24.65 -12.07 41.75
N LEU A 402 25.63 -11.41 42.37
CA LEU A 402 25.53 -10.88 43.74
C LEU A 402 24.65 -9.61 43.78
N ARG A 403 24.27 -9.05 42.61
CA ARG A 403 23.44 -7.84 42.52
C ARG A 403 21.97 -8.16 42.53
N ARG A 404 21.55 -9.22 41.86
CA ARG A 404 20.15 -9.68 41.72
C ARG A 404 20.08 -11.21 41.79
N PRO A 405 20.45 -11.78 42.92
CA PRO A 405 20.49 -13.22 43.06
C PRO A 405 19.07 -13.81 42.95
N ARG A 406 18.90 -14.81 42.07
CA ARG A 406 17.66 -15.55 41.91
C ARG A 406 17.87 -17.05 41.87
N LEU A 407 19.11 -17.49 42.01
CA LEU A 407 19.48 -18.91 41.97
C LEU A 407 18.82 -19.68 43.10
N GLN A 408 18.79 -19.11 44.31
CA GLN A 408 18.16 -19.70 45.50
C GLN A 408 16.67 -19.98 45.30
N GLU A 409 15.95 -19.12 44.55
CA GLU A 409 14.52 -19.29 44.25
C GLU A 409 14.30 -20.54 43.38
N ARG A 410 15.19 -20.74 42.37
CA ARG A 410 15.12 -21.89 41.46
C ARG A 410 15.37 -23.23 42.15
N PHE A 411 16.23 -23.23 43.17
CA PHE A 411 16.56 -24.41 43.91
C PHE A 411 15.81 -24.57 45.24
N GLY A 412 15.02 -23.61 45.65
CA GLY A 412 14.26 -23.61 46.91
C GLY A 412 15.20 -23.66 48.13
N VAL A 413 16.34 -22.98 48.06
CA VAL A 413 17.33 -22.94 49.15
C VAL A 413 17.41 -21.53 49.76
N GLU A 414 17.93 -21.45 51.02
CA GLU A 414 18.12 -20.17 51.68
C GLU A 414 19.25 -19.36 51.00
N LEU A 415 19.10 -18.02 50.98
CA LEU A 415 20.08 -17.11 50.37
C LEU A 415 21.38 -17.03 51.19
N THR A 416 21.28 -17.08 52.52
CA THR A 416 22.39 -16.92 53.47
C THR A 416 22.57 -18.15 54.38
N PRO A 417 23.79 -18.49 54.81
CA PRO A 417 25.05 -17.96 54.28
C PRO A 417 25.31 -18.45 52.85
N GLY A 418 26.03 -17.63 52.08
CA GLY A 418 26.36 -17.91 50.70
C GLY A 418 27.79 -17.46 50.30
N LEU A 419 28.00 -17.27 48.98
CA LEU A 419 29.32 -16.93 48.44
C LEU A 419 29.90 -15.67 49.07
N THR A 420 29.13 -14.62 49.23
CA THR A 420 29.58 -13.35 49.83
C THR A 420 30.10 -13.57 51.26
N ASP A 421 29.30 -14.31 52.07
CA ASP A 421 29.66 -14.57 53.48
C ASP A 421 30.96 -15.39 53.60
N VAL A 422 31.19 -16.33 52.68
CA VAL A 422 32.44 -17.07 52.58
C VAL A 422 33.61 -16.17 52.17
N LEU A 423 33.41 -15.26 51.18
CA LEU A 423 34.46 -14.37 50.71
C LEU A 423 34.89 -13.33 51.77
N VAL A 424 33.94 -12.85 52.56
CA VAL A 424 34.23 -11.92 53.69
C VAL A 424 34.85 -12.68 54.87
N GLY A 425 34.54 -13.96 55.03
CA GLY A 425 35.10 -14.83 56.11
C GLY A 425 34.13 -15.05 57.27
N ASP A 426 32.85 -14.72 57.09
CA ASP A 426 31.78 -14.87 58.07
C ASP A 426 31.20 -16.28 58.08
N ALA A 427 31.45 -17.10 57.04
CA ALA A 427 31.03 -18.49 56.96
C ALA A 427 32.10 -19.38 56.30
N SER A 428 32.11 -20.67 56.65
CA SER A 428 32.91 -21.63 55.91
C SER A 428 32.23 -22.06 54.60
N LEU A 429 33.00 -22.50 53.61
CA LEU A 429 32.45 -22.98 52.34
C LEU A 429 31.48 -24.15 52.56
N VAL A 430 31.79 -25.03 53.49
CA VAL A 430 30.97 -26.21 53.81
C VAL A 430 29.61 -25.78 54.40
N ASP A 431 29.61 -24.79 55.31
CA ASP A 431 28.37 -24.27 55.91
C ASP A 431 27.51 -23.47 54.94
N ALA A 432 28.09 -22.89 53.92
CA ALA A 432 27.38 -22.13 52.89
C ALA A 432 26.79 -22.99 51.76
N LEU A 433 27.32 -24.21 51.56
CA LEU A 433 26.81 -25.13 50.55
C LEU A 433 25.45 -25.73 50.97
N ARG A 434 24.47 -25.68 50.09
CA ARG A 434 23.12 -26.24 50.26
C ARG A 434 22.93 -27.44 49.38
N ARG A 435 22.44 -28.54 49.95
CA ARG A 435 22.11 -29.75 49.17
C ARG A 435 20.74 -29.55 48.53
N TYR A 436 20.68 -29.67 47.19
CA TYR A 436 19.44 -29.69 46.43
C TYR A 436 19.01 -31.10 46.06
N ASP A 437 19.95 -31.92 45.58
CA ASP A 437 19.75 -33.32 45.23
C ASP A 437 21.00 -34.13 45.62
N THR A 438 20.98 -35.41 45.39
CA THR A 438 22.10 -36.32 45.75
C THR A 438 23.40 -35.83 45.09
N ASN A 439 23.34 -35.38 43.86
CA ASN A 439 24.49 -34.98 43.05
C ASN A 439 24.56 -33.48 42.78
N VAL A 440 23.69 -32.64 43.38
CA VAL A 440 23.68 -31.18 43.16
C VAL A 440 23.82 -30.46 44.49
N LEU A 441 24.90 -29.68 44.63
CA LEU A 441 25.10 -28.72 45.71
C LEU A 441 25.05 -27.29 45.16
N VAL A 442 24.42 -26.39 45.90
CA VAL A 442 24.23 -24.98 45.52
C VAL A 442 24.92 -24.06 46.51
N LEU A 443 25.76 -23.18 46.03
CA LEU A 443 26.32 -22.05 46.77
C LEU A 443 25.55 -20.79 46.40
N PRO A 444 24.57 -20.35 47.22
CA PRO A 444 23.80 -19.14 46.95
C PRO A 444 24.68 -17.89 47.02
N ALA A 445 24.15 -16.74 46.66
CA ALA A 445 24.91 -15.49 46.64
C ALA A 445 25.38 -15.03 48.02
N GLY A 446 24.58 -15.27 49.06
CA GLY A 446 24.82 -14.75 50.42
C GLY A 446 24.30 -13.31 50.58
N SER A 447 24.79 -12.66 51.62
CA SER A 447 24.42 -11.27 51.93
C SER A 447 24.85 -10.30 50.84
N PRO A 448 23.98 -9.36 50.37
CA PRO A 448 24.34 -8.43 49.30
C PRO A 448 25.55 -7.55 49.67
N PRO A 449 26.65 -7.58 48.90
CA PRO A 449 27.82 -6.79 49.22
C PRO A 449 27.74 -5.39 48.59
N PRO A 450 28.46 -4.38 49.15
CA PRO A 450 28.50 -3.03 48.55
C PRO A 450 29.31 -2.98 47.23
N ASN A 451 30.27 -3.87 47.04
CA ASN A 451 31.23 -3.91 45.91
C ASN A 451 31.35 -5.31 45.27
N PRO A 452 30.33 -5.79 44.56
CA PRO A 452 30.33 -7.16 44.01
C PRO A 452 31.50 -7.49 43.10
N SER A 453 31.86 -6.60 42.19
CA SER A 453 32.95 -6.84 41.23
C SER A 453 34.33 -6.99 41.91
N GLU A 454 34.57 -6.25 42.97
CA GLU A 454 35.85 -6.34 43.73
C GLU A 454 35.93 -7.67 44.46
N LEU A 455 34.83 -8.11 45.11
CA LEU A 455 34.76 -9.40 45.78
C LEU A 455 34.97 -10.57 44.82
N LEU A 456 34.32 -10.51 43.65
CA LEU A 456 34.48 -11.55 42.62
C LEU A 456 35.89 -11.57 42.00
N SER A 457 36.57 -10.42 41.97
CA SER A 457 37.98 -10.31 41.48
C SER A 457 39.03 -10.76 42.51
N SER A 458 38.64 -11.02 43.75
CA SER A 458 39.55 -11.38 44.80
C SER A 458 40.18 -12.76 44.60
N SER A 459 41.41 -12.95 45.15
CA SER A 459 42.07 -14.26 45.19
C SER A 459 41.25 -15.32 45.96
N LYS A 460 40.46 -14.89 46.95
CA LYS A 460 39.54 -15.77 47.68
C LYS A 460 38.45 -16.34 46.79
N ALA A 461 37.85 -15.53 45.91
CA ALA A 461 36.83 -15.99 44.96
C ALA A 461 37.40 -17.08 44.01
N ALA A 462 38.60 -16.83 43.46
CA ALA A 462 39.29 -17.82 42.64
C ALA A 462 39.63 -19.09 43.44
N ALA A 463 40.03 -18.98 44.72
CA ALA A 463 40.29 -20.12 45.57
C ALA A 463 39.05 -20.94 45.87
N VAL A 464 37.88 -20.31 46.14
CA VAL A 464 36.60 -20.98 46.34
C VAL A 464 36.18 -21.76 45.09
N ILE A 465 36.25 -21.13 43.92
CA ILE A 465 35.91 -21.79 42.65
C ILE A 465 36.83 -22.97 42.38
N LYS A 466 38.14 -22.82 42.64
CA LYS A 466 39.12 -23.88 42.49
C LYS A 466 38.84 -25.04 43.44
N ALA A 467 38.55 -24.78 44.73
CA ALA A 467 38.23 -25.80 45.72
C ALA A 467 36.98 -26.62 45.30
N LEU A 468 35.97 -25.97 44.77
CA LEU A 468 34.80 -26.63 44.20
C LEU A 468 35.15 -27.50 42.99
N ALA A 469 36.02 -27.01 42.09
CA ALA A 469 36.46 -27.76 40.90
C ALA A 469 37.33 -29.01 41.26
N GLU A 470 37.95 -29.03 42.42
CA GLU A 470 38.69 -30.19 42.94
C GLU A 470 37.73 -31.29 43.45
N GLU A 471 36.61 -30.89 44.08
CA GLU A 471 35.66 -31.81 44.71
C GLU A 471 34.51 -32.27 43.76
N PHE A 472 34.14 -31.44 42.78
CA PHE A 472 33.03 -31.69 41.87
C PHE A 472 33.52 -32.02 40.46
N ASP A 473 32.70 -32.75 39.72
CA ASP A 473 32.99 -33.08 38.33
C ASP A 473 32.70 -31.89 37.41
N VAL A 474 31.68 -31.09 37.76
CA VAL A 474 31.30 -29.83 37.06
C VAL A 474 30.91 -28.76 38.08
N VAL A 475 31.40 -27.54 37.85
CA VAL A 475 31.02 -26.33 38.58
C VAL A 475 30.30 -25.40 37.60
N LEU A 476 29.04 -25.10 37.84
CA LEU A 476 28.26 -24.13 37.05
C LEU A 476 28.19 -22.81 37.78
N ILE A 477 28.47 -21.73 37.05
CA ILE A 477 28.44 -20.37 37.59
C ILE A 477 27.31 -19.59 36.92
N ASP A 478 26.33 -19.17 37.75
CA ASP A 478 25.32 -18.19 37.35
C ASP A 478 25.90 -16.76 37.51
N SER A 479 26.10 -16.07 36.43
CA SER A 479 26.68 -14.73 36.43
C SER A 479 25.71 -13.65 35.92
N PRO A 480 25.88 -12.37 36.32
CA PRO A 480 25.07 -11.30 35.78
C PRO A 480 25.31 -11.09 34.26
N PRO A 481 24.47 -10.30 33.60
CA PRO A 481 24.64 -10.00 32.18
C PRO A 481 25.90 -9.12 31.94
N VAL A 482 26.51 -9.28 30.74
CA VAL A 482 27.80 -8.64 30.38
C VAL A 482 27.67 -7.15 30.11
N LEU A 483 26.56 -6.69 29.49
CA LEU A 483 26.48 -5.29 29.06
C LEU A 483 26.28 -4.30 30.21
N PRO A 484 25.42 -4.58 31.21
CA PRO A 484 25.18 -3.60 32.29
C PRO A 484 26.27 -3.58 33.36
N VAL A 485 27.03 -4.66 33.56
CA VAL A 485 28.01 -4.76 34.65
C VAL A 485 29.25 -5.59 34.26
N THR A 486 30.38 -5.32 34.91
CA THR A 486 31.65 -5.97 34.59
C THR A 486 31.86 -7.30 35.32
N ASP A 487 31.00 -7.68 36.24
CA ASP A 487 31.11 -8.85 37.10
C ASP A 487 31.29 -10.15 36.30
N ALA A 488 30.52 -10.32 35.22
CA ALA A 488 30.62 -11.47 34.33
C ALA A 488 31.98 -11.54 33.61
N LEU A 489 32.57 -10.39 33.26
CA LEU A 489 33.92 -10.34 32.66
C LEU A 489 35.01 -10.71 33.67
N VAL A 490 34.83 -10.35 34.93
CA VAL A 490 35.75 -10.75 36.03
C VAL A 490 35.69 -12.26 36.22
N VAL A 491 34.50 -12.82 36.32
CA VAL A 491 34.29 -14.29 36.53
C VAL A 491 34.83 -15.08 35.33
N SER A 492 34.69 -14.57 34.10
CA SER A 492 35.14 -15.28 32.90
C SER A 492 36.64 -15.56 32.85
N ARG A 493 37.43 -14.93 33.70
CA ARG A 493 38.91 -15.14 33.79
C ARG A 493 39.29 -16.38 34.62
N VAL A 494 38.37 -16.91 35.43
CA VAL A 494 38.64 -18.03 36.35
C VAL A 494 37.82 -19.28 35.99
N VAL A 495 37.21 -19.30 34.80
CA VAL A 495 36.40 -20.41 34.29
C VAL A 495 37.08 -21.08 33.09
N ASP A 496 36.74 -22.35 32.82
CA ASP A 496 37.23 -23.12 31.68
C ASP A 496 36.40 -22.85 30.42
N ALA A 497 35.12 -22.46 30.58
CA ALA A 497 34.19 -22.19 29.48
C ALA A 497 33.13 -21.18 29.87
N THR A 498 32.71 -20.35 28.88
CA THR A 498 31.62 -19.40 29.00
C THR A 498 30.56 -19.71 27.95
N ILE A 499 29.32 -19.90 28.37
CA ILE A 499 28.14 -20.07 27.51
C ILE A 499 27.34 -18.76 27.52
N ILE A 500 27.00 -18.24 26.33
CA ILE A 500 26.21 -17.01 26.20
C ILE A 500 24.76 -17.40 25.94
N MET A 501 23.87 -17.02 26.86
CA MET A 501 22.43 -17.15 26.68
C MET A 501 21.89 -15.95 25.86
N VAL A 502 21.11 -16.19 24.83
CA VAL A 502 20.48 -15.18 23.98
C VAL A 502 18.99 -15.46 23.91
N ASP A 503 18.15 -14.48 24.19
CA ASP A 503 16.69 -14.60 24.07
C ASP A 503 16.23 -14.15 22.66
N GLY A 504 15.75 -15.09 21.85
CA GLY A 504 15.24 -14.86 20.50
C GLY A 504 14.04 -13.89 20.40
N ARG A 505 13.39 -13.55 21.52
CA ARG A 505 12.26 -12.64 21.57
C ARG A 505 12.68 -11.16 21.76
N SER A 506 13.82 -10.93 22.42
CA SER A 506 14.18 -9.61 22.91
C SER A 506 15.61 -9.16 22.58
N THR A 507 16.55 -10.08 22.36
CA THR A 507 17.96 -9.72 22.21
C THR A 507 18.27 -9.17 20.82
N ALA A 508 18.82 -7.95 20.77
CA ALA A 508 19.24 -7.32 19.53
C ALA A 508 20.61 -7.87 19.04
N ARG A 509 20.79 -7.98 17.74
CA ARG A 509 22.07 -8.39 17.11
C ARG A 509 23.27 -7.57 17.60
N LYS A 510 23.09 -6.26 17.77
CA LYS A 510 24.12 -5.35 18.31
C LYS A 510 24.53 -5.71 19.74
N ALA A 511 23.59 -6.15 20.58
CA ALA A 511 23.87 -6.53 21.96
C ALA A 511 24.74 -7.78 22.02
N VAL A 512 24.46 -8.80 21.22
CA VAL A 512 25.30 -10.01 21.13
C VAL A 512 26.70 -9.68 20.63
N LYS A 513 26.81 -8.90 19.54
CA LYS A 513 28.10 -8.47 18.99
C LYS A 513 28.93 -7.71 20.03
N ARG A 514 28.30 -6.80 20.77
CA ARG A 514 28.98 -6.04 21.83
C ARG A 514 29.43 -6.94 22.99
N THR A 515 28.61 -7.91 23.40
CA THR A 515 28.96 -8.91 24.44
C THR A 515 30.19 -9.71 24.04
N LEU A 516 30.22 -10.22 22.81
CA LEU A 516 31.36 -10.97 22.29
C LEU A 516 32.65 -10.11 22.26
N GLN A 517 32.54 -8.84 21.86
CA GLN A 517 33.68 -7.93 21.90
C GLN A 517 34.24 -7.74 23.31
N LEU A 518 33.35 -7.57 24.31
CA LEU A 518 33.78 -7.37 25.70
C LEU A 518 34.42 -8.64 26.28
N LEU A 519 33.85 -9.83 26.01
CA LEU A 519 34.43 -11.11 26.42
C LEU A 519 35.79 -11.36 25.75
N ALA A 520 35.94 -11.00 24.46
CA ALA A 520 37.19 -11.10 23.74
C ALA A 520 38.28 -10.18 24.32
N GLN A 521 37.93 -8.98 24.77
CA GLN A 521 38.88 -8.04 25.41
C GLN A 521 39.55 -8.61 26.68
N VAL A 522 38.82 -9.49 27.39
CA VAL A 522 39.37 -10.15 28.61
C VAL A 522 39.86 -11.56 28.33
N ASN A 523 39.93 -12.00 27.07
CA ASN A 523 40.29 -13.35 26.64
C ASN A 523 39.41 -14.44 27.29
N ALA A 524 38.12 -14.20 27.47
CA ALA A 524 37.19 -15.13 28.03
C ALA A 524 37.07 -16.40 27.14
N PRO A 525 37.08 -17.59 27.70
CA PRO A 525 36.96 -18.84 26.93
C PRO A 525 35.50 -19.08 26.51
N VAL A 526 35.04 -18.43 25.45
CA VAL A 526 33.67 -18.61 24.96
C VAL A 526 33.53 -19.96 24.27
N LEU A 527 32.64 -20.82 24.80
CA LEU A 527 32.35 -22.15 24.28
C LEU A 527 31.34 -22.11 23.13
N GLY A 528 30.34 -21.25 23.23
CA GLY A 528 29.27 -21.12 22.27
C GLY A 528 28.08 -20.34 22.82
N VAL A 529 26.98 -20.39 22.08
CA VAL A 529 25.76 -19.65 22.38
C VAL A 529 24.58 -20.61 22.50
N ALA A 530 23.70 -20.39 23.47
CA ALA A 530 22.40 -21.06 23.55
C ALA A 530 21.26 -20.07 23.27
N LEU A 531 20.41 -20.37 22.29
CA LEU A 531 19.28 -19.57 21.91
C LEU A 531 18.03 -19.99 22.68
N ASN A 532 17.50 -19.08 23.48
CA ASN A 532 16.36 -19.31 24.36
C ASN A 532 15.10 -18.59 23.86
N GLY A 533 13.93 -19.04 24.31
CA GLY A 533 12.67 -18.36 24.05
C GLY A 533 12.14 -18.52 22.61
N LEU A 534 12.50 -19.59 21.95
CA LEU A 534 11.98 -19.91 20.63
C LEU A 534 10.49 -20.31 20.70
N PRO A 535 9.65 -19.87 19.75
CA PRO A 535 8.26 -20.28 19.72
C PRO A 535 8.14 -21.79 19.52
N PRO A 536 7.22 -22.48 20.24
CA PRO A 536 6.99 -23.90 20.06
C PRO A 536 6.52 -24.16 18.62
N GLY A 537 7.21 -25.04 17.90
CA GLY A 537 6.89 -25.39 16.51
C GLY A 537 7.50 -24.49 15.43
N GLY A 538 8.38 -23.57 15.79
CA GLY A 538 9.15 -22.78 14.83
C GLY A 538 10.10 -23.68 14.03
N GLN A 539 9.69 -24.09 12.83
CA GLN A 539 10.57 -24.68 11.81
C GLN A 539 11.53 -23.59 11.29
N SER A 540 12.59 -23.32 12.03
CA SER A 540 13.77 -22.68 11.44
C SER A 540 14.59 -23.83 10.87
N GLY A 541 14.61 -23.90 9.53
CA GLY A 541 15.25 -24.97 8.80
C GLY A 541 16.73 -25.12 9.15
N TYR A 542 17.02 -26.14 9.91
CA TYR A 542 18.20 -26.98 9.83
C TYR A 542 17.87 -28.20 10.66
N GLY A 543 17.47 -29.28 9.96
CA GLY A 543 17.24 -30.56 10.57
C GLY A 543 18.57 -31.18 11.02
N TYR A 544 18.92 -31.04 12.30
CA TYR A 544 19.61 -32.10 12.95
C TYR A 544 18.56 -33.13 13.34
N GLY A 545 18.35 -34.08 12.43
CA GLY A 545 17.44 -35.18 12.59
C GLY A 545 17.90 -36.12 13.71
N TYR A 546 17.34 -35.92 14.89
CA TYR A 546 17.08 -37.02 15.79
C TYR A 546 15.56 -37.07 16.00
N GLY A 547 14.90 -37.47 14.92
CA GLY A 547 13.50 -37.87 14.95
C GLY A 547 13.36 -39.24 15.62
N TYR A 548 13.20 -39.27 16.91
CA TYR A 548 12.50 -40.39 17.55
C TYR A 548 11.02 -39.99 17.59
N GLY A 549 10.35 -40.26 16.47
CA GLY A 549 8.90 -40.27 16.38
C GLY A 549 8.39 -41.48 17.17
N TYR A 550 8.03 -41.30 18.43
CA TYR A 550 7.02 -42.14 19.05
C TYR A 550 5.67 -41.57 18.66
N GLY A 551 5.16 -42.11 17.55
CA GLY A 551 3.78 -41.93 17.15
C GLY A 551 2.89 -42.70 18.12
N ASP A 552 2.21 -41.99 18.99
CA ASP A 552 1.01 -42.51 19.66
C ASP A 552 -0.12 -42.52 18.63
N SER A 553 -0.23 -43.66 17.93
CA SER A 553 -1.40 -44.01 17.14
C SER A 553 -2.56 -44.41 18.07
N HIS A 554 -3.24 -43.43 18.65
CA HIS A 554 -4.60 -43.64 19.13
C HIS A 554 -5.58 -43.32 18.00
N GLY A 555 -5.97 -44.42 17.32
CA GLY A 555 -7.02 -44.44 16.33
C GLY A 555 -8.34 -43.93 16.92
N TYR A 556 -8.82 -42.81 16.46
CA TYR A 556 -10.21 -42.45 16.60
C TYR A 556 -11.02 -43.24 15.57
N GLU A 557 -11.65 -44.31 16.03
CA GLU A 557 -12.68 -45.07 15.33
C GLU A 557 -13.87 -44.15 15.01
N LYS A 558 -14.00 -43.75 13.75
CA LYS A 558 -15.21 -43.15 13.26
C LYS A 558 -16.33 -44.16 13.27
N LYS A 559 -17.28 -44.05 14.23
CA LYS A 559 -18.56 -44.77 14.22
C LYS A 559 -19.27 -44.52 12.89
N GLY A 560 -19.33 -45.57 12.09
CA GLY A 560 -20.09 -45.61 10.83
C GLY A 560 -21.60 -45.42 11.08
N ARG A 561 -22.19 -44.51 10.35
CA ARG A 561 -23.62 -44.38 10.18
C ARG A 561 -24.13 -45.59 9.37
N LYS A 562 -24.94 -46.44 9.98
CA LYS A 562 -25.67 -47.52 9.28
C LYS A 562 -26.71 -46.89 8.32
N PRO A 563 -26.83 -47.36 7.08
CA PRO A 563 -27.96 -47.00 6.23
C PRO A 563 -29.26 -47.67 6.71
N ALA A 564 -30.33 -46.89 6.78
CA ALA A 564 -31.65 -47.39 7.07
C ALA A 564 -32.15 -48.19 5.84
N TYR A 565 -32.46 -49.45 6.08
CA TYR A 565 -33.16 -50.35 5.18
C TYR A 565 -34.66 -50.02 5.29
N SER A 566 -35.28 -49.56 4.23
CA SER A 566 -36.73 -49.45 4.13
C SER A 566 -37.27 -50.80 3.66
N ASP A 567 -37.96 -51.52 4.56
CA ASP A 567 -38.74 -52.69 4.23
C ASP A 567 -40.11 -52.20 3.70
N GLY A 568 -40.41 -52.55 2.47
CA GLY A 568 -41.72 -52.38 1.88
C GLY A 568 -42.48 -53.70 1.95
N SER A 569 -43.63 -53.66 2.54
CA SER A 569 -44.68 -54.64 2.23
C SER A 569 -46.03 -54.13 2.71
N THR A 570 -46.94 -54.10 1.78
CA THR A 570 -48.37 -54.04 1.62
C THR A 570 -49.06 -52.72 1.50
#